data_9b05227f640f82aa0134704d4321bc07
#
_entry.id   9b05227f640f82aa0134704d4321bc07
#
_cell.length_a   1.000
_cell.length_b   1.000
_cell.length_c   1.000
_cell.angle_alpha   90.00
_cell.angle_beta   90.00
_cell.angle_gamma   90.00
#
_symmetry.space_group_name_H-M   'P 1'
#
loop_
_entity.id
_entity.type
_entity.pdbx_description
1 polymer ?
#
loop_
_entity_poly.entity_id
_entity_poly.type
_entity_poly.pdbx_seq_one_letter_code
_entity_poly.pdbx_strand_id
1 'polypeptide(L)'
;ELTGLYNDRFLHHGLQATIEQALAQGQEVGLLFLDLDHFKTINDIHGHLAGSRVLTEVGAMLRQILPGGCLGARYGGDEFIIVLPGASPPEAFWVAETIRKNIESYVFLSEADPHDSANYPAVHIKGVITCSIGVATLRSDVLSLPGGVRDPVSAKNELLRSADSCMYMAKERGRNLTVTAWTVPPRPRRSASEG
;
A
#
# COMPACT_ATOMS: atom_id res chain seq x y z
N GLU A 1 14.73 -7.13 7.37
CA GLU A 1 15.99 -6.71 6.79
C GLU A 1 15.98 -5.20 6.53
N LEU A 2 16.14 -4.67 5.30
CA LEU A 2 16.29 -3.22 5.08
C LEU A 2 15.16 -2.37 5.68
N THR A 3 13.90 -2.75 5.47
CA THR A 3 12.72 -1.97 5.89
C THR A 3 12.18 -2.38 7.26
N GLY A 4 12.64 -3.50 7.81
CA GLY A 4 12.08 -4.13 9.01
C GLY A 4 10.66 -4.68 8.82
N LEU A 5 10.15 -4.69 7.59
CA LEU A 5 8.92 -5.35 7.18
C LEU A 5 9.20 -6.78 6.69
N TYR A 6 8.16 -7.56 6.53
CA TYR A 6 8.27 -8.89 5.95
C TYR A 6 8.71 -8.82 4.48
N ASN A 7 9.23 -9.93 3.98
CA ASN A 7 9.56 -10.09 2.55
C ASN A 7 8.39 -10.72 1.79
N ASP A 8 8.49 -10.73 0.46
CA ASP A 8 7.50 -11.33 -0.45
C ASP A 8 7.16 -12.78 -0.09
N ARG A 9 8.15 -13.63 0.21
CA ARG A 9 7.91 -15.02 0.57
C ARG A 9 7.05 -15.18 1.82
N PHE A 10 7.31 -14.38 2.86
CA PHE A 10 6.51 -14.41 4.08
C PHE A 10 5.10 -13.85 3.83
N LEU A 11 5.00 -12.79 3.00
CA LEU A 11 3.72 -12.23 2.59
C LEU A 11 2.80 -13.28 1.98
N HIS A 12 3.28 -14.04 1.00
CA HIS A 12 2.45 -15.03 0.31
C HIS A 12 1.92 -16.12 1.24
N HIS A 13 2.70 -16.56 2.22
CA HIS A 13 2.25 -17.51 3.23
C HIS A 13 1.26 -16.89 4.21
N GLY A 14 1.56 -15.70 4.72
CA GLY A 14 0.70 -15.00 5.68
C GLY A 14 -0.64 -14.59 5.07
N LEU A 15 -0.64 -14.08 3.85
CA LEU A 15 -1.86 -13.73 3.12
C LEU A 15 -2.72 -14.96 2.84
N GLN A 16 -2.12 -16.09 2.45
CA GLN A 16 -2.84 -17.35 2.23
C GLN A 16 -3.55 -17.80 3.51
N ALA A 17 -2.84 -17.85 4.63
CA ALA A 17 -3.42 -18.24 5.92
C ALA A 17 -4.54 -17.26 6.37
N THR A 18 -4.33 -15.96 6.17
CA THR A 18 -5.35 -14.94 6.49
C THR A 18 -6.62 -15.14 5.67
N ILE A 19 -6.51 -15.42 4.38
CA ILE A 19 -7.67 -15.68 3.52
C ILE A 19 -8.39 -16.97 3.91
N GLU A 20 -7.67 -18.05 4.17
CA GLU A 20 -8.25 -19.31 4.64
C GLU A 20 -9.06 -19.11 5.92
N GLN A 21 -8.51 -18.40 6.89
CA GLN A 21 -9.20 -18.07 8.13
C GLN A 21 -10.44 -17.19 7.88
N ALA A 22 -10.30 -16.17 7.05
CA ALA A 22 -11.38 -15.25 6.73
C ALA A 22 -12.56 -15.96 6.02
N LEU A 23 -12.26 -16.87 5.09
CA LEU A 23 -13.29 -17.69 4.42
C LEU A 23 -14.02 -18.59 5.40
N ALA A 24 -13.30 -19.23 6.32
CA ALA A 24 -13.88 -20.10 7.34
C ALA A 24 -14.77 -19.35 8.35
N GLN A 25 -14.42 -18.11 8.67
CA GLN A 25 -15.11 -17.28 9.68
C GLN A 25 -16.08 -16.26 9.07
N GLY A 26 -16.17 -16.17 7.76
CA GLY A 26 -16.99 -15.17 7.09
C GLY A 26 -16.50 -13.73 7.30
N GLN A 27 -15.20 -13.53 7.54
CA GLN A 27 -14.60 -12.23 7.80
C GLN A 27 -14.14 -11.56 6.50
N GLU A 28 -13.93 -10.25 6.57
CA GLU A 28 -13.34 -9.44 5.50
C GLU A 28 -11.81 -9.47 5.59
N VAL A 29 -11.14 -9.21 4.47
CA VAL A 29 -9.69 -8.95 4.42
C VAL A 29 -9.47 -7.78 3.45
N GLY A 30 -8.90 -6.69 3.96
CA GLY A 30 -8.42 -5.61 3.11
C GLY A 30 -6.98 -5.88 2.65
N LEU A 31 -6.67 -5.47 1.42
CA LEU A 31 -5.32 -5.51 0.86
C LEU A 31 -5.00 -4.18 0.18
N LEU A 32 -3.88 -3.60 0.57
CA LEU A 32 -3.32 -2.41 -0.04
C LEU A 32 -2.09 -2.80 -0.84
N PHE A 33 -2.04 -2.40 -2.11
CA PHE A 33 -0.83 -2.45 -2.94
C PHE A 33 -0.32 -1.02 -3.11
N LEU A 34 0.88 -0.75 -2.63
CA LEU A 34 1.49 0.58 -2.59
C LEU A 34 2.78 0.60 -3.41
N ASP A 35 2.98 1.67 -4.16
CA ASP A 35 4.21 1.95 -4.89
C ASP A 35 4.63 3.41 -4.64
N LEU A 36 5.93 3.61 -4.38
CA LEU A 36 6.49 4.94 -4.14
C LEU A 36 6.68 5.70 -5.45
N ASP A 37 5.94 6.77 -5.60
CA ASP A 37 6.05 7.64 -6.76
C ASP A 37 7.41 8.35 -6.76
N HIS A 38 8.00 8.47 -7.95
CA HIS A 38 9.28 9.16 -8.17
C HIS A 38 10.49 8.57 -7.45
N PHE A 39 10.39 7.34 -6.91
CA PHE A 39 11.50 6.69 -6.20
C PHE A 39 12.74 6.52 -7.09
N LYS A 40 12.56 6.19 -8.38
CA LYS A 40 13.68 6.11 -9.32
C LYS A 40 14.43 7.43 -9.43
N THR A 41 13.75 8.55 -9.43
CA THR A 41 14.36 9.89 -9.49
C THR A 41 15.29 10.12 -8.29
N ILE A 42 14.94 9.63 -7.11
CA ILE A 42 15.82 9.70 -5.93
C ILE A 42 17.10 8.91 -6.16
N ASN A 43 16.99 7.69 -6.66
CA ASN A 43 18.16 6.87 -7.00
C ASN A 43 19.05 7.54 -8.06
N ASP A 44 18.45 8.11 -9.09
CA ASP A 44 19.17 8.74 -10.20
C ASP A 44 19.90 10.02 -9.76
N ILE A 45 19.34 10.80 -8.82
CA ILE A 45 19.92 12.07 -8.35
C ILE A 45 20.85 11.86 -7.15
N HIS A 46 20.47 11.03 -6.18
CA HIS A 46 21.13 10.91 -4.88
C HIS A 46 21.83 9.55 -4.67
N GLY A 47 21.73 8.65 -5.65
CA GLY A 47 22.33 7.32 -5.60
C GLY A 47 21.50 6.28 -4.85
N HIS A 48 21.83 5.00 -5.09
CA HIS A 48 21.07 3.86 -4.53
C HIS A 48 21.09 3.79 -3.00
N LEU A 49 22.11 4.32 -2.34
CA LEU A 49 22.14 4.32 -0.88
C LEU A 49 21.10 5.28 -0.30
N ALA A 50 20.93 6.45 -0.92
CA ALA A 50 19.86 7.38 -0.55
C ALA A 50 18.49 6.74 -0.73
N GLY A 51 18.23 6.04 -1.85
CA GLY A 51 17.01 5.27 -2.05
C GLY A 51 16.82 4.18 -1.00
N SER A 52 17.88 3.47 -0.62
CA SER A 52 17.81 2.45 0.45
C SER A 52 17.39 3.07 1.79
N ARG A 53 17.91 4.25 2.13
CA ARG A 53 17.53 4.99 3.33
C ARG A 53 16.06 5.42 3.28
N VAL A 54 15.58 5.93 2.14
CA VAL A 54 14.16 6.24 1.94
C VAL A 54 13.28 5.01 2.21
N LEU A 55 13.65 3.85 1.68
CA LEU A 55 12.92 2.60 1.92
C LEU A 55 12.91 2.21 3.41
N THR A 56 14.03 2.44 4.11
CA THR A 56 14.12 2.20 5.56
C THR A 56 13.17 3.13 6.33
N GLU A 57 13.13 4.41 5.99
CA GLU A 57 12.24 5.40 6.61
C GLU A 57 10.78 5.08 6.34
N VAL A 58 10.42 4.70 5.10
CA VAL A 58 9.06 4.23 4.78
C VAL A 58 8.70 2.99 5.59
N GLY A 59 9.60 2.02 5.69
CA GLY A 59 9.37 0.83 6.49
C GLY A 59 9.14 1.13 7.97
N ALA A 60 9.90 2.07 8.53
CA ALA A 60 9.73 2.53 9.92
C ALA A 60 8.37 3.22 10.12
N MET A 61 7.99 4.09 9.19
CA MET A 61 6.69 4.78 9.18
C MET A 61 5.53 3.77 9.12
N LEU A 62 5.57 2.82 8.19
CA LEU A 62 4.53 1.80 8.06
C LEU A 62 4.35 0.98 9.34
N ARG A 63 5.44 0.58 10.00
CA ARG A 63 5.37 -0.15 11.28
C ARG A 63 4.71 0.66 12.40
N GLN A 64 4.82 1.99 12.37
CA GLN A 64 4.17 2.87 13.36
C GLN A 64 2.70 3.10 13.08
N ILE A 65 2.32 3.17 11.81
CA ILE A 65 0.94 3.46 11.37
C ILE A 65 0.05 2.21 11.42
N LEU A 66 0.60 1.05 11.06
CA LEU A 66 -0.20 -0.16 10.89
C LEU A 66 -0.75 -0.66 12.24
N PRO A 67 -2.05 -0.94 12.31
CA PRO A 67 -2.66 -1.55 13.49
C PRO A 67 -2.04 -2.91 13.82
N GLY A 68 -2.13 -3.32 15.07
CA GLY A 68 -1.69 -4.65 15.49
C GLY A 68 -2.44 -5.77 14.74
N GLY A 69 -1.73 -6.84 14.37
CA GLY A 69 -2.30 -7.95 13.61
C GLY A 69 -2.28 -7.77 12.09
N CYS A 70 -1.92 -6.58 11.58
CA CYS A 70 -1.71 -6.36 10.16
C CYS A 70 -0.36 -6.91 9.70
N LEU A 71 -0.29 -7.30 8.43
CA LEU A 71 0.95 -7.77 7.82
C LEU A 71 1.40 -6.74 6.80
N GLY A 72 2.55 -6.12 7.04
CA GLY A 72 3.21 -5.24 6.08
C GLY A 72 4.46 -5.91 5.50
N ALA A 73 4.58 -5.91 4.18
CA ALA A 73 5.70 -6.51 3.46
C ALA A 73 6.24 -5.58 2.39
N ARG A 74 7.55 -5.63 2.16
CA ARG A 74 8.15 -5.12 0.95
C ARG A 74 8.06 -6.20 -0.13
N TYR A 75 7.31 -5.91 -1.19
CA TYR A 75 7.01 -6.85 -2.26
C TYR A 75 8.06 -6.83 -3.37
N GLY A 76 8.50 -5.64 -3.76
CA GLY A 76 9.49 -5.42 -4.80
C GLY A 76 10.44 -4.27 -4.47
N GLY A 77 11.01 -3.64 -5.48
CA GLY A 77 11.95 -2.51 -5.36
C GLY A 77 11.42 -1.39 -4.45
N ASP A 78 10.37 -0.73 -4.86
CA ASP A 78 9.68 0.37 -4.21
C ASP A 78 8.20 0.05 -3.92
N GLU A 79 7.82 -1.23 -4.02
CA GLU A 79 6.48 -1.74 -3.82
C GLU A 79 6.31 -2.37 -2.44
N PHE A 80 5.17 -2.08 -1.81
CA PHE A 80 4.78 -2.61 -0.51
C PHE A 80 3.36 -3.16 -0.56
N ILE A 81 3.11 -4.22 0.18
CA ILE A 81 1.78 -4.80 0.35
C ILE A 81 1.43 -4.80 1.83
N ILE A 82 0.22 -4.36 2.14
CA ILE A 82 -0.33 -4.38 3.48
C ILE A 82 -1.61 -5.24 3.48
N VAL A 83 -1.66 -6.20 4.38
CA VAL A 83 -2.84 -7.06 4.61
C VAL A 83 -3.50 -6.62 5.91
N LEU A 84 -4.80 -6.37 5.85
CA LEU A 84 -5.62 -5.86 6.94
C LEU A 84 -6.72 -6.90 7.27
N PRO A 85 -6.45 -7.87 8.16
CA PRO A 85 -7.45 -8.86 8.56
C PRO A 85 -8.66 -8.20 9.22
N GLY A 86 -9.86 -8.56 8.81
CA GLY A 86 -11.12 -8.04 9.33
C GLY A 86 -11.51 -6.64 8.86
N ALA A 87 -10.64 -5.92 8.15
CA ALA A 87 -10.93 -4.54 7.74
C ALA A 87 -12.01 -4.48 6.67
N SER A 88 -13.07 -3.74 6.96
CA SER A 88 -14.08 -3.37 5.97
C SER A 88 -13.54 -2.46 4.87
N PRO A 89 -14.23 -2.33 3.72
CA PRO A 89 -13.80 -1.43 2.66
C PRO A 89 -13.50 0.01 3.12
N PRO A 90 -14.35 0.69 3.92
CA PRO A 90 -14.02 2.02 4.43
C PRO A 90 -12.79 2.06 5.33
N GLU A 91 -12.60 1.05 6.20
CA GLU A 91 -11.43 0.98 7.09
C GLU A 91 -10.15 0.79 6.29
N ALA A 92 -10.14 -0.11 5.30
CA ALA A 92 -9.00 -0.31 4.41
C ALA A 92 -8.64 0.99 3.65
N PHE A 93 -9.64 1.71 3.15
CA PHE A 93 -9.44 3.01 2.51
C PHE A 93 -8.82 4.05 3.46
N TRP A 94 -9.31 4.14 4.70
CA TRP A 94 -8.77 5.11 5.66
C TRP A 94 -7.34 4.79 6.08
N VAL A 95 -6.98 3.52 6.20
CA VAL A 95 -5.57 3.13 6.42
C VAL A 95 -4.71 3.55 5.24
N ALA A 96 -5.16 3.29 4.01
CA ALA A 96 -4.44 3.71 2.80
C ALA A 96 -4.23 5.23 2.76
N GLU A 97 -5.27 6.02 2.99
CA GLU A 97 -5.18 7.49 3.00
C GLU A 97 -4.29 8.02 4.15
N THR A 98 -4.28 7.34 5.30
CA THR A 98 -3.37 7.69 6.38
C THR A 98 -1.92 7.47 5.95
N ILE A 99 -1.61 6.33 5.34
CA ILE A 99 -0.27 6.03 4.80
C ILE A 99 0.11 7.07 3.74
N ARG A 100 -0.76 7.30 2.75
CA ARG A 100 -0.50 8.24 1.66
C ARG A 100 -0.16 9.64 2.17
N LYS A 101 -0.97 10.18 3.08
CA LYS A 101 -0.77 11.53 3.65
C LYS A 101 0.50 11.62 4.51
N ASN A 102 0.84 10.56 5.24
CA ASN A 102 2.07 10.54 6.01
C ASN A 102 3.29 10.56 5.08
N ILE A 103 3.32 9.75 4.01
CA ILE A 103 4.42 9.75 3.03
C ILE A 103 4.52 11.12 2.34
N GLU A 104 3.40 11.70 1.89
CA GLU A 104 3.35 13.02 1.23
C GLU A 104 3.92 14.14 2.11
N SER A 105 3.63 14.13 3.40
CA SER A 105 4.05 15.19 4.33
C SER A 105 5.43 14.96 4.94
N TYR A 106 6.00 13.78 4.81
CA TYR A 106 7.25 13.41 5.45
C TYR A 106 8.46 14.12 4.81
N VAL A 107 9.45 14.43 5.62
CA VAL A 107 10.74 14.96 5.16
C VAL A 107 11.75 13.83 5.17
N PHE A 108 11.96 13.22 4.00
CA PHE A 108 12.92 12.13 3.85
C PHE A 108 14.35 12.63 3.91
N LEU A 109 15.26 11.79 4.39
CA LEU A 109 16.69 12.06 4.49
C LEU A 109 16.97 13.34 5.28
N SER A 110 16.18 13.62 6.32
CA SER A 110 16.34 14.81 7.16
C SER A 110 17.58 14.75 8.06
N GLU A 111 18.12 13.56 8.26
CA GLU A 111 19.35 13.32 9.01
C GLU A 111 20.47 12.81 8.08
N ALA A 112 21.72 13.05 8.44
CA ALA A 112 22.87 12.46 7.76
C ALA A 112 22.93 10.95 8.04
N ASP A 113 23.66 10.19 7.20
CA ASP A 113 23.88 8.77 7.48
C ASP A 113 24.72 8.61 8.76
N PRO A 114 24.26 7.83 9.75
CA PRO A 114 24.97 7.68 11.01
C PRO A 114 26.34 7.00 10.89
N HIS A 115 26.56 6.25 9.79
CA HIS A 115 27.82 5.52 9.54
C HIS A 115 28.75 6.22 8.56
N ASP A 116 28.21 7.15 7.74
CA ASP A 116 29.00 7.86 6.72
C ASP A 116 28.40 9.25 6.41
N SER A 117 28.36 10.09 7.42
CA SER A 117 27.76 11.43 7.32
C SER A 117 28.52 12.36 6.36
N ALA A 118 29.78 12.11 6.11
CA ALA A 118 30.60 12.92 5.20
C ALA A 118 30.20 12.71 3.73
N ASN A 119 29.92 11.47 3.33
CA ASN A 119 29.49 11.14 1.98
C ASN A 119 27.98 11.20 1.78
N TYR A 120 27.22 11.03 2.86
CA TYR A 120 25.72 11.01 2.83
C TYR A 120 25.14 12.00 3.84
N PRO A 121 25.27 13.31 3.58
CA PRO A 121 24.71 14.36 4.43
C PRO A 121 23.17 14.34 4.41
N ALA A 122 22.56 15.11 5.30
CA ALA A 122 21.13 15.37 5.24
C ALA A 122 20.76 16.09 3.94
N VAL A 123 19.67 15.66 3.28
CA VAL A 123 19.21 16.20 1.98
C VAL A 123 17.87 16.91 2.10
N HIS A 124 17.01 16.53 3.06
CA HIS A 124 15.71 17.14 3.34
C HIS A 124 14.73 17.10 2.14
N ILE A 125 14.41 15.91 1.66
CA ILE A 125 13.48 15.71 0.54
C ILE A 125 12.04 15.78 1.05
N LYS A 126 11.29 16.79 0.64
CA LYS A 126 9.88 16.98 1.00
C LYS A 126 9.02 17.16 -0.25
N GLY A 127 7.86 16.48 -0.31
CA GLY A 127 6.86 16.63 -1.37
C GLY A 127 7.28 16.07 -2.74
N VAL A 128 8.43 15.41 -2.83
CA VAL A 128 8.89 14.73 -4.06
C VAL A 128 8.44 13.28 -4.06
N ILE A 129 8.65 12.58 -2.93
CA ILE A 129 8.21 11.20 -2.77
C ILE A 129 6.76 11.22 -2.28
N THR A 130 5.89 10.59 -3.05
CA THR A 130 4.50 10.30 -2.70
C THR A 130 4.25 8.83 -2.90
N CYS A 131 3.02 8.36 -2.78
CA CYS A 131 2.70 6.99 -3.13
C CYS A 131 1.35 6.86 -3.83
N SER A 132 1.29 5.92 -4.74
CA SER A 132 0.06 5.46 -5.38
C SER A 132 -0.38 4.18 -4.71
N ILE A 133 -1.64 4.12 -4.26
CA ILE A 133 -2.17 3.00 -3.50
C ILE A 133 -3.42 2.44 -4.18
N GLY A 134 -3.42 1.13 -4.42
CA GLY A 134 -4.60 0.38 -4.78
C GLY A 134 -5.16 -0.38 -3.58
N VAL A 135 -6.46 -0.35 -3.39
CA VAL A 135 -7.15 -1.03 -2.29
C VAL A 135 -8.18 -2.01 -2.84
N ALA A 136 -8.15 -3.23 -2.37
CA ALA A 136 -9.16 -4.26 -2.65
C ALA A 136 -9.55 -4.99 -1.37
N THR A 137 -10.75 -5.57 -1.35
CA THR A 137 -11.24 -6.36 -0.23
C THR A 137 -11.77 -7.72 -0.68
N LEU A 138 -11.59 -8.72 0.17
CA LEU A 138 -11.85 -10.12 -0.18
C LEU A 138 -13.34 -10.35 -0.51
N ARG A 139 -14.24 -9.99 0.39
CA ARG A 139 -15.66 -10.31 0.22
C ARG A 139 -16.34 -9.39 -0.76
N SER A 140 -16.07 -8.09 -0.65
CA SER A 140 -16.76 -7.09 -1.45
C SER A 140 -16.31 -7.06 -2.90
N ASP A 141 -15.03 -7.34 -3.16
CA ASP A 141 -14.46 -7.21 -4.51
C ASP A 141 -14.16 -8.54 -5.19
N VAL A 142 -13.84 -9.59 -4.42
CA VAL A 142 -13.43 -10.89 -4.99
C VAL A 142 -14.56 -11.89 -4.94
N LEU A 143 -15.17 -12.10 -3.77
CA LEU A 143 -16.19 -13.15 -3.59
C LEU A 143 -17.57 -12.74 -4.08
N SER A 144 -17.87 -11.45 -4.20
CA SER A 144 -19.16 -10.92 -4.66
C SER A 144 -19.31 -10.94 -6.18
N LEU A 145 -18.21 -11.14 -6.92
CA LEU A 145 -18.27 -11.20 -8.40
C LEU A 145 -19.10 -12.40 -8.91
N PRO A 146 -19.83 -12.24 -10.01
CA PRO A 146 -20.50 -13.37 -10.67
C PRO A 146 -19.49 -14.46 -11.06
N GLY A 147 -19.69 -15.69 -10.57
CA GLY A 147 -18.71 -16.76 -10.69
C GLY A 147 -17.55 -16.68 -9.71
N GLY A 148 -17.72 -15.90 -8.64
CA GLY A 148 -16.68 -15.57 -7.65
C GLY A 148 -15.89 -16.78 -7.16
N VAL A 149 -14.62 -16.55 -7.05
CA VAL A 149 -13.61 -17.53 -6.67
C VAL A 149 -13.83 -17.95 -5.22
N ARG A 150 -13.94 -19.25 -4.96
CA ARG A 150 -14.21 -19.79 -3.62
C ARG A 150 -13.04 -20.52 -3.01
N ASP A 151 -12.05 -20.92 -3.81
CA ASP A 151 -10.85 -21.53 -3.28
C ASP A 151 -9.85 -20.45 -2.82
N PRO A 152 -9.15 -20.69 -1.70
CA PRO A 152 -8.28 -19.69 -1.09
C PRO A 152 -7.13 -19.20 -1.98
N VAL A 153 -6.59 -20.07 -2.83
CA VAL A 153 -5.45 -19.73 -3.71
C VAL A 153 -5.88 -18.77 -4.80
N SER A 154 -6.99 -19.07 -5.47
CA SER A 154 -7.53 -18.19 -6.50
C SER A 154 -8.04 -16.88 -5.90
N ALA A 155 -8.65 -16.91 -4.71
CA ALA A 155 -9.08 -15.71 -4.00
C ALA A 155 -7.90 -14.80 -3.67
N LYS A 156 -6.78 -15.35 -3.19
CA LYS A 156 -5.55 -14.62 -2.97
C LYS A 156 -5.03 -13.94 -4.23
N ASN A 157 -4.93 -14.69 -5.31
CA ASN A 157 -4.40 -14.17 -6.58
C ASN A 157 -5.30 -13.04 -7.14
N GLU A 158 -6.62 -13.21 -7.03
CA GLU A 158 -7.58 -12.20 -7.49
C GLU A 158 -7.52 -10.94 -6.63
N LEU A 159 -7.37 -11.07 -5.30
CA LEU A 159 -7.24 -9.95 -4.39
C LEU A 159 -5.98 -9.14 -4.67
N LEU A 160 -4.84 -9.81 -4.87
CA LEU A 160 -3.58 -9.18 -5.27
C LEU A 160 -3.72 -8.45 -6.61
N ARG A 161 -4.29 -9.12 -7.62
CA ARG A 161 -4.50 -8.55 -8.95
C ARG A 161 -5.41 -7.33 -8.93
N SER A 162 -6.48 -7.37 -8.13
CA SER A 162 -7.42 -6.26 -8.01
C SER A 162 -6.76 -5.03 -7.38
N ALA A 163 -6.01 -5.21 -6.31
CA ALA A 163 -5.29 -4.12 -5.66
C ALA A 163 -4.17 -3.55 -6.54
N ASP A 164 -3.39 -4.40 -7.23
CA ASP A 164 -2.36 -3.98 -8.18
C ASP A 164 -2.96 -3.14 -9.32
N SER A 165 -4.07 -3.61 -9.92
CA SER A 165 -4.77 -2.87 -10.98
C SER A 165 -5.24 -1.49 -10.50
N CYS A 166 -5.70 -1.36 -9.26
CA CYS A 166 -6.07 -0.08 -8.67
C CYS A 166 -4.87 0.82 -8.42
N MET A 167 -3.75 0.28 -7.97
CA MET A 167 -2.50 1.03 -7.81
C MET A 167 -2.01 1.56 -9.16
N TYR A 168 -2.05 0.75 -10.19
CA TYR A 168 -1.72 1.19 -11.55
C TYR A 168 -2.65 2.33 -12.01
N MET A 169 -3.97 2.23 -11.77
CA MET A 169 -4.91 3.32 -12.07
C MET A 169 -4.60 4.59 -11.26
N ALA A 170 -4.13 4.49 -10.02
CA ALA A 170 -3.69 5.63 -9.25
C ALA A 170 -2.51 6.35 -9.93
N LYS A 171 -1.55 5.60 -10.43
CA LYS A 171 -0.41 6.12 -11.21
C LYS A 171 -0.85 6.84 -12.49
N GLU A 172 -1.78 6.25 -13.25
CA GLU A 172 -2.30 6.85 -14.49
C GLU A 172 -3.11 8.13 -14.23
N ARG A 173 -3.81 8.21 -13.09
CA ARG A 173 -4.64 9.37 -12.72
C ARG A 173 -3.86 10.53 -12.10
N GLY A 174 -2.54 10.48 -12.10
CA GLY A 174 -1.68 11.58 -11.66
C GLY A 174 -0.87 11.29 -10.41
N ARG A 175 -0.85 10.06 -9.93
CA ARG A 175 -0.11 9.62 -8.73
C ARG A 175 -0.62 10.25 -7.44
N ASN A 176 0.06 9.98 -6.31
CA ASN A 176 -0.32 10.48 -4.98
C ASN A 176 -1.81 10.31 -4.70
N LEU A 177 -2.34 9.14 -4.96
CA LEU A 177 -3.77 8.85 -4.96
C LEU A 177 -4.04 7.44 -4.46
N THR A 178 -5.17 7.28 -3.77
CA THR A 178 -5.73 5.97 -3.42
C THR A 178 -6.89 5.65 -4.37
N VAL A 179 -6.83 4.49 -5.02
CA VAL A 179 -7.91 3.95 -5.86
C VAL A 179 -8.40 2.64 -5.25
N THR A 180 -9.71 2.43 -5.27
CA THR A 180 -10.34 1.25 -4.67
C THR A 180 -10.96 0.35 -5.74
N ALA A 181 -10.92 -0.97 -5.53
CA ALA A 181 -11.49 -1.96 -6.46
C ALA A 181 -13.03 -1.96 -6.45
N TRP A 182 -13.63 -1.72 -5.27
CA TRP A 182 -15.02 -1.33 -5.29
C TRP A 182 -15.05 0.02 -5.98
N THR A 183 -15.27 0.00 -7.27
CA THR A 183 -15.49 1.22 -8.02
C THR A 183 -16.27 2.13 -7.11
N VAL A 184 -15.70 3.24 -6.74
CA VAL A 184 -16.52 4.32 -6.20
C VAL A 184 -17.71 4.36 -7.13
N PRO A 185 -18.92 3.95 -6.72
CA PRO A 185 -20.07 4.07 -7.59
C PRO A 185 -20.03 5.51 -8.05
N PRO A 186 -20.23 5.80 -9.35
CA PRO A 186 -20.10 7.16 -9.84
C PRO A 186 -20.83 8.02 -8.82
N ARG A 187 -20.16 9.01 -8.23
CA ARG A 187 -20.71 9.83 -7.17
C ARG A 187 -22.17 10.06 -7.53
N PRO A 188 -23.15 9.71 -6.67
CA PRO A 188 -24.55 9.92 -7.02
C PRO A 188 -24.59 11.36 -7.53
N ARG A 189 -25.02 11.54 -8.76
CA ARG A 189 -25.15 12.89 -9.34
C ARG A 189 -25.96 13.63 -8.28
N ARG A 190 -25.38 14.67 -7.67
CA ARG A 190 -26.14 15.55 -6.83
C ARG A 190 -27.36 15.86 -7.66
N SER A 191 -28.51 15.39 -7.23
CA SER A 191 -29.78 15.75 -7.85
C SER A 191 -29.76 17.26 -7.90
N ALA A 192 -29.76 17.79 -9.10
CA ALA A 192 -30.05 19.18 -9.33
C ALA A 192 -31.54 19.35 -9.01
N SER A 193 -31.84 19.46 -7.74
CA SER A 193 -33.11 19.85 -7.14
C SER A 193 -32.72 20.43 -5.80
N GLU A 194 -32.58 21.64 -5.79
CA GLU A 194 -33.47 22.63 -5.25
C GLU A 194 -32.80 23.99 -5.52
N GLY A 195 -33.34 24.70 -6.51
CA GLY A 195 -33.23 26.15 -6.62
C GLY A 195 -34.35 26.76 -5.84
#